data_a9056955592d4682f7890a297e89887a
#
_entry.id   a9056955592d4682f7890a297e89887a
#
_cell.length_a   1.000
_cell.length_b   1.000
_cell.length_c   1.000
_cell.angle_alpha   90.00
_cell.angle_beta   90.00
_cell.angle_gamma   90.00
#
_symmetry.space_group_name_H-M   'P 1'
#
loop_
_entity.id
_entity.type
_entity.pdbx_description
1 polymer ?
#
loop_
_entity_poly.entity_id
_entity_poly.type
_entity_poly.pdbx_seq_one_letter_code
_entity_poly.pdbx_strand_id
1 'polypeptide(L)'
;FYRDAYARMRRHMAADKRIVFCDAFELDIWDDFLLHEGMEGVCLDTHHYLMTPDRMLFTQRNLDVYRDYLLSLGKRLRAAGRRIPLIVGEWNVQNTADGLHEMTPSEKDELYCTLAELFQDGFSECLGWFYWSWKITAGGIDADCDDAARCVTKGWLKIRNI
;
A
#
# COMPACT_ATOMS: atom_id res chain seq x y z
N PHE A 1 -9.09 22.39 3.03
CA PHE A 1 -7.64 22.28 3.32
C PHE A 1 -6.83 22.09 2.03
N TYR A 2 -7.03 21.00 1.25
CA TYR A 2 -6.18 20.70 0.09
C TYR A 2 -6.20 21.77 -1.01
N ARG A 3 -7.33 22.43 -1.27
CA ARG A 3 -7.41 23.57 -2.21
C ARG A 3 -6.46 24.71 -1.81
N ASP A 4 -6.50 25.10 -0.55
CA ASP A 4 -5.65 26.17 -0.02
C ASP A 4 -4.17 25.77 0.02
N ALA A 5 -3.89 24.53 0.43
CA ALA A 5 -2.54 23.98 0.44
C ALA A 5 -1.94 23.97 -0.97
N TYR A 6 -2.69 23.44 -1.95
CA TYR A 6 -2.26 23.44 -3.35
C TYR A 6 -1.96 24.85 -3.87
N ALA A 7 -2.89 25.79 -3.70
CA ALA A 7 -2.73 27.15 -4.17
C ALA A 7 -1.52 27.87 -3.55
N ARG A 8 -1.25 27.59 -2.26
CA ARG A 8 -0.07 28.16 -1.57
C ARG A 8 1.23 27.51 -2.05
N MET A 9 1.29 26.19 -2.08
CA MET A 9 2.48 25.45 -2.48
C MET A 9 2.86 25.76 -3.93
N ARG A 10 1.90 25.82 -4.85
CA ARG A 10 2.16 26.04 -6.26
C ARG A 10 2.78 27.41 -6.56
N ARG A 11 2.60 28.43 -5.70
CA ARG A 11 3.28 29.73 -5.83
C ARG A 11 4.79 29.64 -5.59
N HIS A 12 5.25 28.63 -4.87
CA HIS A 12 6.65 28.49 -4.43
C HIS A 12 7.35 27.29 -5.04
N MET A 13 6.61 26.41 -5.74
CA MET A 13 7.15 25.21 -6.36
C MET A 13 7.18 25.36 -7.88
N ALA A 14 8.27 24.88 -8.49
CA ALA A 14 8.35 24.78 -9.94
C ALA A 14 7.24 23.88 -10.50
N ALA A 15 6.78 24.16 -11.72
CA ALA A 15 5.66 23.46 -12.34
C ALA A 15 5.92 21.96 -12.57
N ASP A 16 7.20 21.58 -12.71
CA ASP A 16 7.65 20.18 -12.89
C ASP A 16 7.61 19.36 -11.60
N LYS A 17 7.43 20.00 -10.43
CA LYS A 17 7.36 19.30 -9.14
C LYS A 17 5.94 18.86 -8.83
N ARG A 18 5.81 17.62 -8.37
CA ARG A 18 4.52 17.08 -7.92
C ARG A 18 4.21 17.52 -6.50
N ILE A 19 2.94 17.79 -6.25
CA ILE A 19 2.38 17.95 -4.91
C ILE A 19 1.68 16.64 -4.57
N VAL A 20 2.09 16.01 -3.48
CA VAL A 20 1.54 14.74 -3.04
C VAL A 20 0.50 14.98 -1.97
N PHE A 21 -0.71 14.44 -2.13
CA PHE A 21 -1.79 14.45 -1.16
C PHE A 21 -2.02 13.06 -0.61
N CYS A 22 -2.12 12.93 0.70
CA CYS A 22 -2.52 11.69 1.34
C CYS A 22 -4.04 11.50 1.24
N ASP A 23 -4.48 10.29 0.92
CA ASP A 23 -5.90 9.93 0.80
C ASP A 23 -6.59 9.71 2.15
N ALA A 24 -5.86 9.72 3.25
CA ALA A 24 -6.38 9.41 4.59
C ALA A 24 -7.12 8.05 4.63
N PHE A 25 -6.66 7.05 3.87
CA PHE A 25 -7.25 5.71 3.70
C PHE A 25 -8.61 5.68 2.97
N GLU A 26 -8.96 6.75 2.25
CA GLU A 26 -10.26 6.92 1.58
C GLU A 26 -10.09 7.12 0.07
N LEU A 27 -9.36 6.22 -0.58
CA LEU A 27 -8.98 6.29 -2.00
C LEU A 27 -10.13 6.72 -2.92
N ASP A 28 -11.32 6.12 -2.76
CA ASP A 28 -12.45 6.32 -3.67
C ASP A 28 -13.08 7.73 -3.61
N ILE A 29 -12.77 8.50 -2.55
CA ILE A 29 -13.24 9.90 -2.42
C ILE A 29 -12.27 10.85 -3.13
N TRP A 30 -10.98 10.61 -3.03
CA TRP A 30 -9.97 11.57 -3.42
C TRP A 30 -9.61 11.53 -4.90
N ASP A 31 -9.75 10.40 -5.58
CA ASP A 31 -9.46 10.33 -7.01
C ASP A 31 -10.44 11.23 -7.81
N ASP A 32 -11.72 11.21 -7.50
CA ASP A 32 -12.71 12.10 -8.10
C ASP A 32 -12.46 13.58 -7.76
N PHE A 33 -12.12 13.89 -6.49
CA PHE A 33 -11.80 15.24 -6.07
C PHE A 33 -10.67 15.84 -6.92
N LEU A 34 -9.55 15.14 -7.06
CA LEU A 34 -8.38 15.62 -7.80
C LEU A 34 -8.69 15.88 -9.28
N LEU A 35 -9.51 15.05 -9.90
CA LEU A 35 -9.94 15.22 -11.30
C LEU A 35 -10.82 16.45 -11.50
N HIS A 36 -11.76 16.71 -10.57
CA HIS A 36 -12.71 17.82 -10.70
C HIS A 36 -12.12 19.19 -10.36
N GLU A 37 -11.11 19.24 -9.49
CA GLU A 37 -10.52 20.52 -9.07
C GLU A 37 -9.53 21.13 -10.07
N GLY A 38 -9.17 20.42 -11.15
CA GLY A 38 -8.22 20.92 -12.13
C GLY A 38 -6.81 21.18 -11.57
N MET A 39 -6.42 20.45 -10.55
CA MET A 39 -5.13 20.58 -9.89
C MET A 39 -4.03 19.88 -10.71
N GLU A 40 -3.23 20.66 -11.43
CA GLU A 40 -2.13 20.11 -12.23
C GLU A 40 -0.93 19.70 -11.36
N GLY A 41 -0.21 18.65 -11.77
CA GLY A 41 1.02 18.20 -11.12
C GLY A 41 0.80 17.65 -9.71
N VAL A 42 -0.38 17.09 -9.45
CA VAL A 42 -0.69 16.39 -8.19
C VAL A 42 -0.47 14.88 -8.31
N CYS A 43 -0.26 14.25 -7.18
CA CYS A 43 -0.19 12.82 -7.02
C CYS A 43 -0.93 12.43 -5.75
N LEU A 44 -1.74 11.39 -5.78
CA LEU A 44 -2.38 10.86 -4.59
C LEU A 44 -1.45 9.83 -3.96
N ASP A 45 -1.33 9.91 -2.65
CA ASP A 45 -0.61 8.96 -1.80
C ASP A 45 -1.60 8.14 -1.00
N THR A 46 -1.55 6.82 -1.14
CA THR A 46 -2.44 5.88 -0.45
C THR A 46 -1.64 4.87 0.36
N HIS A 47 -2.17 4.47 1.50
CA HIS A 47 -1.52 3.55 2.44
C HIS A 47 -2.37 2.30 2.65
N HIS A 48 -1.76 1.11 2.61
CA HIS A 48 -2.49 -0.16 2.69
C HIS A 48 -1.85 -1.16 3.65
N TYR A 49 -2.63 -1.55 4.65
CA TYR A 49 -2.22 -2.50 5.67
C TYR A 49 -3.33 -3.52 5.95
N LEU A 50 -2.96 -4.79 6.14
CA LEU A 50 -3.91 -5.82 6.54
C LEU A 50 -4.26 -5.78 8.05
N MET A 51 -3.62 -4.90 8.79
CA MET A 51 -3.82 -4.71 10.24
C MET A 51 -4.67 -3.50 10.61
N THR A 52 -5.03 -2.64 9.65
CA THR A 52 -5.77 -1.40 9.89
C THR A 52 -7.29 -1.61 9.89
N PRO A 53 -8.12 -0.56 9.95
CA PRO A 53 -9.57 -0.66 10.19
C PRO A 53 -10.30 -1.70 9.37
N ASP A 54 -9.82 -2.03 8.18
CA ASP A 54 -10.38 -3.08 7.33
C ASP A 54 -10.39 -4.46 8.00
N ARG A 55 -9.52 -4.70 8.98
CA ARG A 55 -9.54 -5.94 9.80
C ARG A 55 -10.87 -6.16 10.52
N MET A 56 -11.62 -5.10 10.77
CA MET A 56 -12.96 -5.21 11.38
C MET A 56 -13.99 -5.82 10.42
N LEU A 57 -13.70 -5.86 9.12
CA LEU A 57 -14.52 -6.47 8.10
C LEU A 57 -14.26 -7.98 7.97
N PHE A 58 -13.16 -8.47 8.54
CA PHE A 58 -12.79 -9.88 8.45
C PHE A 58 -13.37 -10.65 9.63
N THR A 59 -14.38 -11.45 9.36
CA THR A 59 -14.92 -12.44 10.31
C THR A 59 -14.01 -13.67 10.44
N GLN A 60 -13.23 -13.96 9.40
CA GLN A 60 -12.17 -14.94 9.33
C GLN A 60 -10.94 -14.31 8.71
N ARG A 61 -9.76 -14.63 9.21
CA ARG A 61 -8.47 -14.06 8.77
C ARG A 61 -7.58 -15.17 8.23
N ASN A 62 -8.00 -15.74 7.13
CA ASN A 62 -7.27 -16.77 6.41
C ASN A 62 -6.78 -16.24 5.05
N LEU A 63 -5.93 -17.04 4.38
CA LEU A 63 -5.31 -16.64 3.11
C LEU A 63 -6.36 -16.36 2.01
N ASP A 64 -7.46 -17.10 1.96
CA ASP A 64 -8.48 -16.89 0.92
C ASP A 64 -9.20 -15.54 1.10
N VAL A 65 -9.54 -15.19 2.34
CA VAL A 65 -10.13 -13.87 2.67
C VAL A 65 -9.16 -12.74 2.33
N TYR A 66 -7.89 -12.86 2.69
CA TYR A 66 -6.89 -11.86 2.31
C TYR A 66 -6.69 -11.77 0.80
N ARG A 67 -6.70 -12.90 0.10
CA ARG A 67 -6.61 -12.93 -1.37
C ARG A 67 -7.77 -12.17 -2.02
N ASP A 68 -9.00 -12.46 -1.61
CA ASP A 68 -10.19 -11.79 -2.15
C ASP A 68 -10.15 -10.28 -1.88
N TYR A 69 -9.78 -9.88 -0.68
CA TYR A 69 -9.59 -8.47 -0.33
C TYR A 69 -8.53 -7.80 -1.21
N LEU A 70 -7.34 -8.38 -1.32
CA LEU A 70 -6.23 -7.80 -2.08
C LEU A 70 -6.51 -7.79 -3.60
N LEU A 71 -7.21 -8.76 -4.13
CA LEU A 71 -7.68 -8.74 -5.52
C LEU A 71 -8.68 -7.60 -5.76
N SER A 72 -9.59 -7.37 -4.82
CA SER A 72 -10.55 -6.25 -4.87
C SER A 72 -9.82 -4.91 -4.76
N LEU A 73 -8.93 -4.75 -3.78
CA LEU A 73 -8.09 -3.57 -3.61
C LEU A 73 -7.27 -3.28 -4.87
N GLY A 74 -6.62 -4.30 -5.43
CA GLY A 74 -5.83 -4.16 -6.66
C GLY A 74 -6.64 -3.67 -7.85
N LYS A 75 -7.91 -4.09 -7.99
CA LYS A 75 -8.82 -3.56 -9.03
C LYS A 75 -9.08 -2.08 -8.83
N ARG A 76 -9.33 -1.64 -7.59
CA ARG A 76 -9.56 -0.22 -7.23
C ARG A 76 -8.32 0.62 -7.50
N LEU A 77 -7.15 0.17 -7.04
CA LEU A 77 -5.86 0.86 -7.26
C LEU A 77 -5.53 1.02 -8.75
N ARG A 78 -5.70 -0.03 -9.54
CA ARG A 78 -5.49 0.06 -10.99
C ARG A 78 -6.49 0.99 -11.66
N ALA A 79 -7.74 0.98 -11.23
CA ALA A 79 -8.75 1.90 -11.77
C ALA A 79 -8.40 3.37 -11.45
N ALA A 80 -7.99 3.67 -10.21
CA ALA A 80 -7.56 5.00 -9.80
C ALA A 80 -6.28 5.42 -10.51
N GLY A 81 -5.24 4.56 -10.56
CA GLY A 81 -3.94 4.85 -11.16
C GLY A 81 -3.99 5.18 -12.66
N ARG A 82 -5.00 4.64 -13.38
CA ARG A 82 -5.27 5.03 -14.79
C ARG A 82 -5.88 6.41 -14.95
N ARG A 83 -6.49 6.94 -13.91
CA ARG A 83 -7.18 8.23 -13.92
C ARG A 83 -6.32 9.36 -13.37
N ILE A 84 -5.54 9.09 -12.34
CA ILE A 84 -4.71 10.06 -11.63
C ILE A 84 -3.33 9.46 -11.34
N PRO A 85 -2.28 10.30 -11.23
CA PRO A 85 -1.00 9.86 -10.69
C PRO A 85 -1.17 9.35 -9.26
N LEU A 86 -0.84 8.10 -9.00
CA LEU A 86 -1.02 7.41 -7.72
C LEU A 86 0.29 6.78 -7.27
N ILE A 87 0.63 6.95 -6.00
CA ILE A 87 1.70 6.21 -5.33
C ILE A 87 1.13 5.45 -4.14
N VAL A 88 1.75 4.33 -3.80
CA VAL A 88 1.48 3.63 -2.54
C VAL A 88 2.61 4.00 -1.58
N GLY A 89 2.37 5.00 -0.72
CA GLY A 89 3.38 5.57 0.17
C GLY A 89 3.74 4.68 1.34
N GLU A 90 2.81 3.81 1.74
CA GLU A 90 3.09 2.82 2.78
C GLU A 90 2.32 1.52 2.53
N TRP A 91 3.01 0.42 2.71
CA TRP A 91 2.43 -0.92 2.80
C TRP A 91 3.43 -1.90 3.41
N ASN A 92 2.94 -3.02 3.93
CA ASN A 92 3.75 -4.16 4.32
C ASN A 92 2.91 -5.45 4.27
N VAL A 93 3.52 -6.58 4.58
CA VAL A 93 2.86 -7.89 4.60
C VAL A 93 2.44 -8.31 6.00
N GLN A 94 2.55 -7.43 6.99
CA GLN A 94 2.08 -7.71 8.33
C GLN A 94 0.57 -8.00 8.32
N ASN A 95 0.18 -9.05 9.00
CA ASN A 95 -1.19 -9.52 9.04
C ASN A 95 -1.52 -10.14 10.39
N THR A 96 -2.79 -10.44 10.59
CA THR A 96 -3.30 -11.08 11.81
C THR A 96 -4.04 -12.36 11.46
N ALA A 97 -3.49 -13.17 10.54
CA ALA A 97 -4.09 -14.42 10.12
C ALA A 97 -4.40 -15.33 11.34
N ASP A 98 -5.55 -15.98 11.28
CA ASP A 98 -5.94 -16.95 12.31
C ASP A 98 -4.93 -18.11 12.30
N GLY A 99 -4.46 -18.50 13.48
CA GLY A 99 -3.45 -19.56 13.60
C GLY A 99 -2.01 -19.18 13.17
N LEU A 100 -1.72 -17.90 12.93
CA LEU A 100 -0.38 -17.45 12.48
C LEU A 100 0.76 -17.95 13.37
N HIS A 101 0.52 -18.06 14.68
CA HIS A 101 1.54 -18.52 15.65
C HIS A 101 1.78 -20.02 15.60
N GLU A 102 0.78 -20.79 15.17
CA GLU A 102 0.87 -22.25 15.01
C GLU A 102 1.41 -22.68 13.64
N MET A 103 1.48 -21.77 12.67
CA MET A 103 1.99 -22.07 11.33
C MET A 103 3.45 -22.49 11.37
N THR A 104 3.77 -23.50 10.58
CA THR A 104 5.15 -23.90 10.31
C THR A 104 5.89 -22.79 9.56
N PRO A 105 7.23 -22.76 9.57
CA PRO A 105 8.00 -21.80 8.76
C PRO A 105 7.60 -21.80 7.28
N SER A 106 7.36 -22.97 6.68
CA SER A 106 6.97 -23.08 5.27
C SER A 106 5.60 -22.47 4.98
N GLU A 107 4.62 -22.67 5.87
CA GLU A 107 3.29 -22.08 5.75
C GLU A 107 3.34 -20.54 5.90
N LYS A 108 4.19 -20.04 6.80
CA LYS A 108 4.43 -18.59 6.93
C LYS A 108 5.09 -18.02 5.68
N ASP A 109 6.10 -18.70 5.14
CA ASP A 109 6.76 -18.27 3.92
C ASP A 109 5.76 -18.20 2.74
N GLU A 110 4.91 -19.21 2.59
CA GLU A 110 3.86 -19.23 1.56
C GLU A 110 2.87 -18.07 1.74
N LEU A 111 2.40 -17.85 2.97
CA LEU A 111 1.49 -16.75 3.30
C LEU A 111 2.11 -15.39 2.93
N TYR A 112 3.29 -15.10 3.44
CA TYR A 112 3.93 -13.80 3.21
C TYR A 112 4.32 -13.57 1.74
N CYS A 113 4.81 -14.59 1.04
CA CYS A 113 5.07 -14.51 -0.40
C CYS A 113 3.80 -14.19 -1.18
N THR A 114 2.71 -14.90 -0.89
CA THR A 114 1.42 -14.71 -1.57
C THR A 114 0.87 -13.31 -1.32
N LEU A 115 0.91 -12.82 -0.07
CA LEU A 115 0.45 -11.45 0.25
C LEU A 115 1.28 -10.39 -0.48
N ALA A 116 2.60 -10.52 -0.48
CA ALA A 116 3.48 -9.58 -1.18
C ALA A 116 3.24 -9.56 -2.69
N GLU A 117 3.05 -10.72 -3.31
CA GLU A 117 2.75 -10.82 -4.74
C GLU A 117 1.41 -10.17 -5.09
N LEU A 118 0.36 -10.42 -4.31
CA LEU A 118 -0.95 -9.84 -4.52
C LEU A 118 -0.96 -8.31 -4.37
N PHE A 119 -0.25 -7.77 -3.37
CA PHE A 119 -0.07 -6.34 -3.23
C PHE A 119 0.64 -5.75 -4.45
N GLN A 120 1.82 -6.29 -4.81
CA GLN A 120 2.60 -5.77 -5.94
C GLN A 120 1.85 -5.85 -7.28
N ASP A 121 1.08 -6.91 -7.51
CA ASP A 121 0.22 -7.02 -8.69
C ASP A 121 -0.88 -5.95 -8.70
N GLY A 122 -1.40 -5.60 -7.52
CA GLY A 122 -2.36 -4.52 -7.34
C GLY A 122 -1.79 -3.15 -7.69
N PHE A 123 -0.49 -2.93 -7.52
CA PHE A 123 0.20 -1.65 -7.72
C PHE A 123 0.64 -1.37 -9.17
N SER A 124 0.33 -2.24 -10.12
CA SER A 124 0.85 -2.20 -11.50
C SER A 124 0.52 -0.92 -12.30
N GLU A 125 -0.47 -0.14 -11.90
CA GLU A 125 -0.82 1.15 -12.50
C GLU A 125 -0.44 2.35 -11.60
N CYS A 126 0.27 2.09 -10.50
CA CYS A 126 0.81 3.12 -9.63
C CYS A 126 2.19 3.58 -10.14
N LEU A 127 2.57 4.83 -9.84
CA LEU A 127 3.89 5.36 -10.18
C LEU A 127 5.03 4.68 -9.42
N GLY A 128 4.71 4.04 -8.29
CA GLY A 128 5.65 3.35 -7.43
C GLY A 128 5.04 3.07 -6.07
N TRP A 129 5.83 2.42 -5.23
CA TRP A 129 5.44 2.09 -3.87
C TRP A 129 6.62 2.17 -2.91
N PHE A 130 6.32 2.35 -1.62
CA PHE A 130 7.28 2.38 -0.54
C PHE A 130 6.88 1.38 0.53
N TYR A 131 7.78 0.45 0.83
CA TYR A 131 7.56 -0.53 1.89
C TYR A 131 7.80 0.10 3.26
N TRP A 132 6.92 -0.14 4.20
CA TRP A 132 7.09 0.32 5.57
C TRP A 132 7.61 -0.84 6.46
N SER A 133 8.94 -0.81 6.78
CA SER A 133 9.96 0.13 6.35
C SER A 133 11.16 -0.61 5.73
N TRP A 134 12.22 0.11 5.29
CA TRP A 134 13.40 -0.55 4.73
C TRP A 134 14.10 -1.45 5.75
N LYS A 135 14.30 -0.94 7.01
CA LYS A 135 15.00 -1.66 8.07
C LYS A 135 14.55 -1.18 9.44
N ILE A 136 14.31 -2.11 10.35
CA ILE A 136 13.99 -1.82 11.74
C ILE A 136 15.07 -2.41 12.67
N THR A 137 15.30 -1.74 13.80
CA THR A 137 16.28 -2.18 14.81
C THR A 137 15.66 -3.06 15.89
N ALA A 138 14.35 -2.96 16.10
CA ALA A 138 13.64 -3.77 17.08
C ALA A 138 13.48 -5.22 16.61
N GLY A 139 13.64 -6.17 17.51
CA GLY A 139 13.30 -7.56 17.32
C GLY A 139 11.98 -7.88 18.05
N GLY A 140 11.09 -8.56 17.39
CA GLY A 140 9.84 -9.11 17.94
C GLY A 140 9.40 -10.24 17.02
N ILE A 141 8.46 -11.05 17.47
CA ILE A 141 8.04 -12.28 16.74
C ILE A 141 7.54 -11.96 15.33
N ASP A 142 7.02 -10.75 15.10
CA ASP A 142 6.46 -10.35 13.81
C ASP A 142 7.19 -9.15 13.17
N ALA A 143 8.32 -8.75 13.72
CA ALA A 143 9.10 -7.60 13.23
C ALA A 143 9.71 -7.82 11.83
N ASP A 144 9.81 -9.07 11.38
CA ASP A 144 10.40 -9.38 10.07
C ASP A 144 9.56 -8.85 8.91
N CYS A 145 8.23 -8.83 9.05
CA CYS A 145 7.33 -8.33 8.01
C CYS A 145 7.29 -6.79 7.90
N ASP A 146 7.83 -6.06 8.88
CA ASP A 146 7.99 -4.60 8.83
C ASP A 146 9.38 -4.18 8.31
N ASP A 147 10.26 -5.14 8.01
CA ASP A 147 11.63 -4.94 7.56
C ASP A 147 11.80 -5.48 6.14
N ALA A 148 11.79 -4.58 5.15
CA ALA A 148 11.92 -4.96 3.73
C ALA A 148 13.20 -5.74 3.45
N ALA A 149 14.32 -5.40 4.11
CA ALA A 149 15.59 -6.10 3.91
C ALA A 149 15.50 -7.55 4.39
N ARG A 150 14.80 -7.80 5.49
CA ARG A 150 14.52 -9.17 5.97
C ARG A 150 13.54 -9.89 5.06
N CYS A 151 12.46 -9.23 4.62
CA CYS A 151 11.50 -9.80 3.68
C CYS A 151 12.17 -10.23 2.38
N VAL A 152 13.08 -9.42 1.83
CA VAL A 152 13.87 -9.78 0.64
C VAL A 152 14.79 -10.97 0.94
N THR A 153 15.49 -10.98 2.07
CA THR A 153 16.39 -12.07 2.47
C THR A 153 15.64 -13.40 2.63
N LYS A 154 14.42 -13.35 3.16
CA LYS A 154 13.55 -14.54 3.32
C LYS A 154 12.85 -14.95 2.01
N GLY A 155 12.95 -14.16 0.96
CA GLY A 155 12.27 -14.41 -0.31
C GLY A 155 10.78 -14.03 -0.31
N TRP A 156 10.28 -13.41 0.75
CA TRP A 156 8.87 -12.96 0.83
C TRP A 156 8.59 -11.79 -0.09
N LEU A 157 9.53 -10.84 -0.19
CA LEU A 157 9.42 -9.66 -1.04
C LEU A 157 10.39 -9.78 -2.22
N LYS A 158 9.87 -9.79 -3.42
CA LYS A 158 10.64 -9.74 -4.67
C LYS A 158 10.61 -8.31 -5.21
N ILE A 159 11.79 -7.66 -5.31
CA ILE A 159 11.87 -6.35 -5.94
C ILE A 159 11.68 -6.56 -7.44
N ARG A 160 10.54 -6.12 -7.95
CA ARG A 160 10.21 -6.17 -9.38
C ARG A 160 10.52 -4.80 -9.99
N ASN A 161 11.12 -4.77 -11.17
CA ASN A 161 11.18 -3.54 -11.96
C ASN A 161 9.75 -3.22 -12.43
N ILE A 162 9.28 -2.03 -12.09
CA ILE A 162 7.99 -1.49 -12.53
C ILE A 162 8.16 -0.89 -13.92
#